data_b5d1cd0f12de4ba3122f09a53881f63c
#
_entry.id   b5d1cd0f12de4ba3122f09a53881f63c
#
_cell.length_a   1.000
_cell.length_b   1.000
_cell.length_c   1.000
_cell.angle_alpha   90.00
_cell.angle_beta   90.00
_cell.angle_gamma   90.00
#
_symmetry.space_group_name_H-M   'P 1'
#
loop_
_entity.id
_entity.type
_entity.pdbx_description
1 polymer ?
#
loop_
_entity_poly.entity_id
_entity_poly.type
_entity_poly.pdbx_seq_one_letter_code
_entity_poly.pdbx_strand_id
1 'polypeptide(L)'
;MKKTFMIVAVVLGIASVSKAQTKIPPDVEKLLQKNTCLACHKVDTRLVGPAYKEVMKKKKYKADQIVELIYKPNPANWEGYPPMAPMTQVPKEEAQKIAKWITTLK
;
A
#
# COMPACT_ATOMS: atom_id res chain seq x y z
N MET A 1 37.64 53.43 12.69
CA MET A 1 36.78 52.48 13.39
C MET A 1 36.05 51.62 12.38
N LYS A 2 36.44 50.37 12.29
CA LYS A 2 35.76 49.38 11.40
C LYS A 2 34.62 48.77 12.19
N LYS A 3 33.40 49.07 11.79
CA LYS A 3 32.23 48.36 12.31
C LYS A 3 32.07 47.04 11.57
N THR A 4 32.37 45.95 12.24
CA THR A 4 32.20 44.61 11.69
C THR A 4 30.69 44.28 11.88
N PHE A 5 29.95 44.27 10.79
CA PHE A 5 28.57 43.74 10.79
C PHE A 5 28.66 42.20 10.73
N MET A 6 28.30 41.60 11.87
CA MET A 6 28.19 40.14 11.95
C MET A 6 26.80 39.76 11.40
N ILE A 7 26.79 39.26 10.18
CA ILE A 7 25.54 38.69 9.59
C ILE A 7 25.35 37.33 10.20
N VAL A 8 24.43 37.24 11.12
CA VAL A 8 23.96 35.94 11.62
C VAL A 8 22.99 35.38 10.58
N ALA A 9 23.48 34.46 9.77
CA ALA A 9 22.60 33.68 8.89
C ALA A 9 21.81 32.67 9.70
N VAL A 10 20.54 32.99 9.94
CA VAL A 10 19.59 32.04 10.53
C VAL A 10 19.22 31.05 9.44
N VAL A 11 19.85 29.87 9.46
CA VAL A 11 19.44 28.75 8.61
C VAL A 11 18.19 28.14 9.22
N LEU A 12 17.01 28.54 8.72
CA LEU A 12 15.77 27.82 9.00
C LEU A 12 15.84 26.46 8.32
N GLY A 13 16.21 25.45 9.11
CA GLY A 13 16.11 24.06 8.68
C GLY A 13 14.66 23.67 8.49
N ILE A 14 14.23 23.52 7.25
CA ILE A 14 12.91 22.95 6.93
C ILE A 14 13.00 21.45 7.24
N ALA A 15 12.48 21.03 8.40
CA ALA A 15 12.30 19.64 8.71
C ALA A 15 11.17 19.10 7.82
N SER A 16 11.51 18.43 6.72
CA SER A 16 10.56 17.69 5.91
C SER A 16 10.12 16.44 6.70
N VAL A 17 8.88 16.45 7.17
CA VAL A 17 8.28 15.26 7.79
C VAL A 17 7.90 14.30 6.66
N SER A 18 8.78 13.35 6.32
CA SER A 18 8.42 12.25 5.46
C SER A 18 7.66 11.21 6.28
N LYS A 19 6.42 10.90 5.87
CA LYS A 19 5.69 9.77 6.45
C LYS A 19 6.45 8.48 6.08
N ALA A 20 6.87 7.73 7.10
CA ALA A 20 7.46 6.42 6.89
C ALA A 20 6.44 5.50 6.20
N GLN A 21 6.85 4.87 5.08
CA GLN A 21 6.03 3.87 4.42
C GLN A 21 5.93 2.61 5.28
N THR A 22 4.77 1.97 5.26
CA THR A 22 4.58 0.69 5.94
C THR A 22 5.49 -0.37 5.32
N LYS A 23 6.30 -1.02 6.15
CA LYS A 23 7.17 -2.11 5.69
C LYS A 23 6.34 -3.36 5.42
N ILE A 24 6.60 -3.98 4.28
CA ILE A 24 6.05 -5.29 3.92
C ILE A 24 7.03 -6.36 4.40
N PRO A 25 6.58 -7.41 5.11
CA PRO A 25 7.46 -8.54 5.44
C PRO A 25 8.11 -9.10 4.18
N PRO A 26 9.41 -9.45 4.19
CA PRO A 26 10.13 -9.87 2.96
C PRO A 26 9.52 -11.07 2.25
N ASP A 27 8.96 -12.00 2.98
CA ASP A 27 8.28 -13.18 2.42
C ASP A 27 6.97 -12.82 1.72
N VAL A 28 6.20 -11.88 2.28
CA VAL A 28 4.98 -11.36 1.64
C VAL A 28 5.33 -10.50 0.42
N GLU A 29 6.35 -9.67 0.52
CA GLU A 29 6.79 -8.82 -0.59
C GLU A 29 7.16 -9.64 -1.82
N LYS A 30 7.88 -10.76 -1.63
CA LYS A 30 8.19 -11.70 -2.72
C LYS A 30 6.93 -12.25 -3.38
N LEU A 31 5.91 -12.58 -2.60
CA LEU A 31 4.64 -13.09 -3.15
C LEU A 31 3.88 -12.01 -3.91
N LEU A 32 3.87 -10.79 -3.40
CA LEU A 32 3.24 -9.66 -4.07
C LEU A 32 3.93 -9.34 -5.41
N GLN A 33 5.26 -9.37 -5.44
CA GLN A 33 6.03 -9.16 -6.66
C GLN A 33 5.82 -10.30 -7.66
N LYS A 34 5.94 -11.54 -7.22
CA LYS A 34 5.74 -12.73 -8.06
C LYS A 34 4.38 -12.73 -8.74
N ASN A 35 3.36 -12.36 -8.02
CA ASN A 35 1.98 -12.37 -8.49
C ASN A 35 1.53 -11.02 -9.09
N THR A 36 2.46 -10.11 -9.34
CA THR A 36 2.22 -8.79 -9.95
C THR A 36 1.25 -7.87 -9.22
N CYS A 37 1.00 -8.11 -7.94
CA CYS A 37 0.07 -7.31 -7.14
C CYS A 37 0.52 -5.85 -7.03
N LEU A 38 1.85 -5.61 -6.92
CA LEU A 38 2.42 -4.28 -6.77
C LEU A 38 2.40 -3.43 -8.05
N ALA A 39 2.02 -4.02 -9.18
CA ALA A 39 1.77 -3.26 -10.41
C ALA A 39 0.55 -2.33 -10.28
N CYS A 40 -0.43 -2.72 -9.45
CA CYS A 40 -1.69 -2.00 -9.29
C CYS A 40 -1.97 -1.54 -7.86
N HIS A 41 -1.32 -2.14 -6.86
CA HIS A 41 -1.55 -1.82 -5.46
C HIS A 41 -0.29 -1.35 -4.74
N LYS A 42 -0.48 -0.41 -3.81
CA LYS A 42 0.49 -0.02 -2.78
C LYS A 42 -0.14 -0.23 -1.41
N VAL A 43 0.68 -0.21 -0.36
CA VAL A 43 0.16 -0.39 1.00
C VAL A 43 -0.54 0.87 1.50
N ASP A 44 0.10 2.02 1.35
CA ASP A 44 -0.31 3.27 2.00
C ASP A 44 -1.05 4.24 1.07
N THR A 45 -0.84 4.17 -0.23
CA THR A 45 -1.37 5.13 -1.20
C THR A 45 -2.04 4.45 -2.39
N ARG A 46 -2.99 5.15 -3.01
CA ARG A 46 -3.62 4.72 -4.25
C ARG A 46 -2.60 4.62 -5.39
N LEU A 47 -2.76 3.60 -6.21
CA LEU A 47 -2.05 3.46 -7.49
C LEU A 47 -3.11 3.25 -8.60
N VAL A 48 -3.13 2.13 -9.28
CA VAL A 48 -4.23 1.75 -10.18
C VAL A 48 -5.43 1.28 -9.35
N GLY A 49 -5.16 0.43 -8.36
CA GLY A 49 -6.14 -0.01 -7.39
C GLY A 49 -6.05 0.75 -6.07
N PRO A 50 -6.98 0.47 -5.14
CA PRO A 50 -6.94 1.07 -3.81
C PRO A 50 -5.71 0.61 -3.02
N ALA A 51 -5.23 1.48 -2.11
CA ALA A 51 -4.23 1.09 -1.13
C ALA A 51 -4.75 -0.05 -0.26
N TYR A 52 -3.89 -1.00 0.11
CA TYR A 52 -4.31 -2.11 0.98
C TYR A 52 -4.86 -1.63 2.32
N LYS A 53 -4.28 -0.57 2.88
CA LYS A 53 -4.81 0.05 4.10
C LYS A 53 -6.21 0.64 3.91
N GLU A 54 -6.47 1.24 2.76
CA GLU A 54 -7.79 1.76 2.42
C GLU A 54 -8.82 0.64 2.31
N VAL A 55 -8.44 -0.49 1.70
CA VAL A 55 -9.29 -1.69 1.63
C VAL A 55 -9.73 -2.11 3.03
N MET A 56 -8.80 -2.23 3.95
CA MET A 56 -9.10 -2.65 5.32
C MET A 56 -9.89 -1.60 6.10
N LYS A 57 -9.58 -0.33 5.91
CA LYS A 57 -10.28 0.75 6.58
C LYS A 57 -11.75 0.86 6.17
N LYS A 58 -12.03 0.72 4.87
CA LYS A 58 -13.38 0.86 4.31
C LYS A 58 -14.22 -0.41 4.38
N LYS A 59 -13.61 -1.54 4.13
CA LYS A 59 -14.34 -2.82 3.93
C LYS A 59 -14.20 -3.80 5.09
N LYS A 60 -13.10 -3.76 5.82
CA LYS A 60 -12.84 -4.66 6.96
C LYS A 60 -13.01 -6.14 6.61
N TYR A 61 -12.55 -6.54 5.43
CA TYR A 61 -12.66 -7.91 4.97
C TYR A 61 -11.93 -8.90 5.88
N LYS A 62 -12.47 -10.11 5.94
CA LYS A 62 -11.77 -11.28 6.48
C LYS A 62 -10.81 -11.84 5.41
N ALA A 63 -9.81 -12.60 5.85
CA ALA A 63 -8.81 -13.14 4.93
C ALA A 63 -9.41 -14.01 3.81
N ASP A 64 -10.40 -14.85 4.12
CA ASP A 64 -11.09 -15.67 3.13
C ASP A 64 -11.85 -14.85 2.09
N GLN A 65 -12.44 -13.72 2.49
CA GLN A 65 -13.11 -12.80 1.58
C GLN A 65 -12.09 -12.13 0.63
N ILE A 66 -10.91 -11.79 1.12
CA ILE A 66 -9.83 -11.23 0.28
C ILE A 66 -9.35 -12.27 -0.72
N VAL A 67 -9.17 -13.53 -0.29
CA VAL A 67 -8.81 -14.64 -1.19
C VAL A 67 -9.82 -14.76 -2.32
N GLU A 68 -11.11 -14.75 -1.99
CA GLU A 68 -12.17 -14.81 -3.00
C GLU A 68 -12.10 -13.64 -3.99
N LEU A 69 -11.88 -12.44 -3.49
CA LEU A 69 -11.78 -11.23 -4.33
C LEU A 69 -10.52 -11.18 -5.20
N ILE A 70 -9.45 -11.86 -4.82
CA ILE A 70 -8.28 -12.04 -5.68
C ILE A 70 -8.65 -12.83 -6.93
N TYR A 71 -9.45 -13.87 -6.79
CA TYR A 71 -9.88 -14.73 -7.90
C TYR A 71 -11.10 -14.20 -8.65
N LYS A 72 -12.02 -13.57 -7.92
CA LYS A 72 -13.29 -13.04 -8.44
C LYS A 72 -13.52 -11.61 -7.91
N PRO A 73 -12.78 -10.62 -8.44
CA PRO A 73 -12.98 -9.25 -8.02
C PRO A 73 -14.37 -8.74 -8.42
N ASN A 74 -14.94 -7.90 -7.57
CA ASN A 74 -16.22 -7.25 -7.85
C ASN A 74 -16.01 -5.74 -8.05
N PRO A 75 -16.05 -5.23 -9.29
CA PRO A 75 -15.84 -3.81 -9.57
C PRO A 75 -16.82 -2.87 -8.86
N ALA A 76 -18.03 -3.34 -8.55
CA ALA A 76 -19.04 -2.54 -7.86
C ALA A 76 -18.62 -2.14 -6.43
N ASN A 77 -17.68 -2.86 -5.83
CA ASN A 77 -17.16 -2.54 -4.50
C ASN A 77 -16.27 -1.29 -4.48
N TRP A 78 -15.76 -0.88 -5.64
CA TRP A 78 -14.78 0.19 -5.76
C TRP A 78 -15.09 1.12 -6.93
N GLU A 79 -16.11 1.96 -6.73
CA GLU A 79 -16.45 3.02 -7.70
C GLU A 79 -15.26 3.97 -7.91
N GLY A 80 -15.06 4.41 -9.15
CA GLY A 80 -13.96 5.32 -9.49
C GLY A 80 -12.61 4.65 -9.67
N TYR A 81 -12.53 3.33 -9.58
CA TYR A 81 -11.33 2.56 -9.87
C TYR A 81 -11.52 1.69 -11.13
N PRO A 82 -10.45 1.49 -11.93
CA PRO A 82 -10.50 0.50 -13.00
C PRO A 82 -10.83 -0.89 -12.44
N PRO A 83 -11.54 -1.74 -13.18
CA PRO A 83 -11.79 -3.10 -12.75
C PRO A 83 -10.49 -3.88 -12.55
N MET A 84 -10.37 -4.57 -11.42
CA MET A 84 -9.27 -5.49 -11.16
C MET A 84 -9.44 -6.74 -12.03
N ALA A 85 -8.36 -7.20 -12.66
CA ALA A 85 -8.38 -8.47 -13.38
C ALA A 85 -8.46 -9.66 -12.41
N PRO A 86 -9.22 -10.72 -12.73
CA PRO A 86 -9.19 -11.95 -11.96
C PRO A 86 -7.79 -12.57 -11.96
N MET A 87 -7.24 -12.82 -10.78
CA MET A 87 -5.88 -13.34 -10.62
C MET A 87 -5.90 -14.86 -10.44
N THR A 88 -6.44 -15.55 -11.43
CA THR A 88 -6.69 -17.02 -11.35
C THR A 88 -5.43 -17.88 -11.32
N GLN A 89 -4.28 -17.31 -11.70
CA GLN A 89 -2.99 -17.99 -11.71
C GLN A 89 -2.30 -18.02 -10.34
N VAL A 90 -2.79 -17.24 -9.36
CA VAL A 90 -2.18 -17.18 -8.02
C VAL A 90 -2.45 -18.48 -7.28
N PRO A 91 -1.42 -19.20 -6.79
CA PRO A 91 -1.63 -20.38 -5.97
C PRO A 91 -2.42 -20.05 -4.70
N LYS A 92 -3.34 -20.91 -4.31
CA LYS A 92 -4.25 -20.67 -3.18
C LYS A 92 -3.51 -20.37 -1.87
N GLU A 93 -2.43 -21.11 -1.59
CA GLU A 93 -1.61 -20.89 -0.39
C GLU A 93 -0.97 -19.49 -0.38
N GLU A 94 -0.51 -19.03 -1.52
CA GLU A 94 0.06 -17.70 -1.67
C GLU A 94 -1.01 -16.62 -1.50
N ALA A 95 -2.18 -16.79 -2.09
CA ALA A 95 -3.32 -15.90 -1.92
C ALA A 95 -3.74 -15.81 -0.44
N GLN A 96 -3.77 -16.94 0.27
CA GLN A 96 -4.08 -16.97 1.70
C GLN A 96 -3.05 -16.22 2.54
N LYS A 97 -1.77 -16.38 2.23
CA LYS A 97 -0.69 -15.68 2.94
C LYS A 97 -0.75 -14.16 2.72
N ILE A 98 -0.97 -13.74 1.49
CA ILE A 98 -1.17 -12.33 1.14
C ILE A 98 -2.40 -11.77 1.86
N ALA A 99 -3.52 -12.47 1.83
CA ALA A 99 -4.76 -12.05 2.45
C ALA A 99 -4.63 -11.90 3.97
N LYS A 100 -3.99 -12.84 4.64
CA LYS A 100 -3.71 -12.75 6.09
C LYS A 100 -2.91 -11.51 6.43
N TRP A 101 -1.87 -11.22 5.65
CA TRP A 101 -1.08 -10.02 5.88
C TRP A 101 -1.91 -8.75 5.66
N ILE A 102 -2.70 -8.66 4.60
CA ILE A 102 -3.56 -7.50 4.35
C ILE A 102 -4.48 -7.23 5.54
N THR A 103 -5.04 -8.26 6.16
CA THR A 103 -5.92 -8.08 7.32
C THR A 103 -5.22 -7.51 8.55
N THR A 104 -3.90 -7.52 8.60
CA THR A 104 -3.14 -6.91 9.70
C THR A 104 -2.94 -5.40 9.55
N LEU A 105 -3.25 -4.85 8.38
CA LEU A 105 -3.05 -3.42 8.10
C LEU A 105 -4.12 -2.56 8.78
N LYS A 106 -3.67 -1.42 9.30
CA LYS A 106 -4.52 -0.43 9.98
C LYS A 106 -4.42 0.94 9.34
#